data_7309d8f1db082949e0bd4d1add7cee08
#
_entry.id   7309d8f1db082949e0bd4d1add7cee08
#
_cell.length_a   1.000
_cell.length_b   1.000
_cell.length_c   1.000
_cell.angle_alpha   90.00
_cell.angle_beta   90.00
_cell.angle_gamma   90.00
#
_symmetry.space_group_name_H-M   'P 1'
#
loop_
_entity.id
_entity.type
_entity.pdbx_description
1 polymer ?
#
loop_
_entity_poly.entity_id
_entity_poly.type
_entity_poly.pdbx_seq_one_letter_code
_entity_poly.pdbx_strand_id
1 'polypeptide(L)'
;MKLRRLATDRLTMKKTTAVALATLCLASLATAEVTQGVLEKGPAYSALFSASPESGDLIGFAFKTQSTVGRAILQSCLPGLLCKIEKSATRPVSDALSDTLGQKFATQPAGWIEITQARNIGMAPVVFGYEKTLKTRHGMVSVREEDNTLLLKGKPIKPAIEGNSGLDIVANYELGAIDVLLLQSSGGTACPALFRFVNISPGGVLRVSPEFGTCSDIIYPTFDSKVGVTVAMVGFRGPFEPIADRKKAAMTKAVYRWNVQGPLSENGKPVR
;
A
#
# COMPACT_ATOMS: atom_id res chain seq x y z
N MET A 1 54.47 -63.16 59.16
CA MET A 1 54.04 -61.80 59.02
C MET A 1 54.85 -61.08 57.94
N LYS A 2 54.37 -60.97 56.72
CA LYS A 2 54.97 -60.16 55.68
C LYS A 2 53.84 -59.63 54.75
N LEU A 3 53.59 -58.33 54.79
CA LEU A 3 52.68 -57.66 53.94
C LEU A 3 53.27 -57.55 52.50
N ARG A 4 52.52 -58.01 51.54
CA ARG A 4 52.82 -57.74 50.15
C ARG A 4 51.91 -56.60 49.66
N ARG A 5 52.54 -55.55 49.14
CA ARG A 5 51.88 -54.40 48.43
C ARG A 5 51.49 -54.88 47.04
N LEU A 6 50.25 -54.69 46.70
CA LEU A 6 49.76 -54.80 45.32
C LEU A 6 49.76 -53.39 44.68
N ALA A 7 50.43 -53.30 43.54
CA ALA A 7 50.47 -52.10 42.71
C ALA A 7 49.15 -51.91 41.97
N THR A 8 48.62 -50.71 42.02
CA THR A 8 47.44 -50.31 41.28
C THR A 8 47.88 -49.61 39.98
N ASP A 9 47.70 -50.33 38.89
CA ASP A 9 47.81 -49.73 37.52
C ASP A 9 46.72 -48.73 37.31
N ARG A 10 47.10 -47.49 37.02
CA ARG A 10 46.20 -46.43 36.54
C ARG A 10 46.05 -46.54 35.03
N LEU A 11 44.91 -47.02 34.56
CA LEU A 11 44.46 -46.84 33.19
C LEU A 11 44.06 -45.39 33.00
N THR A 12 44.84 -44.67 32.22
CA THR A 12 44.48 -43.34 31.73
C THR A 12 43.52 -43.46 30.54
N MET A 13 42.23 -43.30 30.79
CA MET A 13 41.21 -43.13 29.73
C MET A 13 41.33 -41.72 29.13
N LYS A 14 41.85 -41.63 27.92
CA LYS A 14 41.75 -40.41 27.08
C LYS A 14 40.31 -40.21 26.67
N LYS A 15 39.63 -39.24 27.24
CA LYS A 15 38.35 -38.76 26.82
C LYS A 15 38.54 -37.94 25.54
N THR A 16 38.24 -38.50 24.38
CA THR A 16 38.11 -37.78 23.13
C THR A 16 36.75 -37.09 23.14
N THR A 17 36.73 -35.79 23.39
CA THR A 17 35.54 -34.97 23.32
C THR A 17 35.29 -34.68 21.85
N ALA A 18 34.35 -35.39 21.23
CA ALA A 18 33.82 -35.05 19.90
C ALA A 18 32.93 -33.83 20.05
N VAL A 19 33.43 -32.66 19.63
CA VAL A 19 32.63 -31.46 19.48
C VAL A 19 31.81 -31.62 18.20
N ALA A 20 30.56 -32.03 18.34
CA ALA A 20 29.58 -31.98 17.24
C ALA A 20 29.25 -30.49 17.00
N LEU A 21 29.82 -29.92 15.96
CA LEU A 21 29.35 -28.63 15.41
C LEU A 21 27.92 -28.84 14.82
N ALA A 22 26.93 -28.57 15.65
CA ALA A 22 25.58 -28.40 15.15
C ALA A 22 25.53 -27.08 14.32
N THR A 23 25.70 -27.19 13.02
CA THR A 23 25.43 -26.11 12.11
C THR A 23 23.93 -25.85 12.17
N LEU A 24 23.49 -24.90 13.01
CA LEU A 24 22.16 -24.36 12.96
C LEU A 24 22.03 -23.65 11.59
N CYS A 25 21.43 -24.34 10.62
CA CYS A 25 20.81 -23.69 9.48
C CYS A 25 19.69 -22.79 10.04
N LEU A 26 20.02 -21.54 10.33
CA LEU A 26 19.04 -20.47 10.46
C LEU A 26 18.41 -20.34 9.08
N ALA A 27 17.38 -21.13 8.81
CA ALA A 27 16.45 -20.85 7.75
C ALA A 27 15.89 -19.46 8.09
N SER A 28 16.38 -18.46 7.41
CA SER A 28 15.80 -17.11 7.42
C SER A 28 14.33 -17.31 7.10
N LEU A 29 13.47 -17.25 8.11
CA LEU A 29 12.03 -17.15 7.93
C LEU A 29 11.84 -15.85 7.17
N ALA A 30 11.73 -15.95 5.84
CA ALA A 30 11.35 -14.84 4.99
C ALA A 30 10.00 -14.34 5.54
N THR A 31 10.04 -13.25 6.30
CA THR A 31 8.84 -12.61 6.81
C THR A 31 8.04 -12.17 5.59
N ALA A 32 6.84 -12.72 5.47
CA ALA A 32 5.96 -12.36 4.39
C ALA A 32 5.65 -10.87 4.49
N GLU A 33 5.95 -10.14 3.43
CA GLU A 33 5.76 -8.69 3.37
C GLU A 33 4.43 -8.39 2.69
N VAL A 34 3.62 -7.60 3.36
CA VAL A 34 2.34 -7.13 2.81
C VAL A 34 2.59 -5.95 1.87
N THR A 35 2.05 -6.04 0.67
CA THR A 35 2.07 -4.95 -0.32
C THR A 35 0.65 -4.63 -0.75
N GLN A 36 0.36 -3.33 -0.89
CA GLN A 36 -0.85 -2.81 -1.50
C GLN A 36 -0.46 -2.04 -2.76
N GLY A 37 -1.23 -2.19 -3.82
CA GLY A 37 -0.94 -1.47 -5.05
C GLY A 37 -2.12 -1.50 -6.02
N VAL A 38 -2.16 -0.53 -6.92
CA VAL A 38 -3.12 -0.52 -8.02
C VAL A 38 -2.68 -1.54 -9.07
N LEU A 39 -3.60 -2.41 -9.45
CA LEU A 39 -3.34 -3.50 -10.40
C LEU A 39 -3.51 -3.00 -11.83
N GLU A 40 -2.47 -3.13 -12.65
CA GLU A 40 -2.54 -3.02 -14.09
C GLU A 40 -2.33 -4.40 -14.76
N LYS A 41 -3.22 -4.77 -15.66
CA LYS A 41 -3.16 -6.06 -16.36
C LYS A 41 -2.52 -5.90 -17.74
N GLY A 42 -1.48 -6.67 -17.98
CA GLY A 42 -0.87 -6.80 -19.32
C GLY A 42 -0.94 -8.26 -19.85
N PRO A 43 -0.62 -8.47 -21.14
CA PRO A 43 -0.77 -9.78 -21.77
C PRO A 43 0.22 -10.83 -21.25
N ALA A 44 1.49 -10.49 -21.10
CA ALA A 44 2.55 -11.38 -20.61
C ALA A 44 2.86 -11.17 -19.12
N TYR A 45 2.89 -9.91 -18.72
CA TYR A 45 3.09 -9.49 -17.33
C TYR A 45 1.96 -8.58 -16.92
N SER A 46 1.58 -8.67 -15.65
CA SER A 46 0.74 -7.71 -14.92
C SER A 46 1.55 -7.13 -13.78
N ALA A 47 1.15 -5.98 -13.25
CA ALA A 47 1.89 -5.32 -12.19
C ALA A 47 0.96 -4.69 -11.14
N LEU A 48 1.44 -4.66 -9.89
CA LEU A 48 0.91 -3.84 -8.83
C LEU A 48 1.81 -2.62 -8.68
N PHE A 49 1.25 -1.43 -8.75
CA PHE A 49 1.95 -0.18 -8.53
C PHE A 49 1.67 0.33 -7.13
N SER A 50 2.70 0.36 -6.31
CA SER A 50 2.61 0.77 -4.90
C SER A 50 3.55 1.94 -4.65
N ALA A 51 3.09 2.94 -3.90
CA ALA A 51 3.96 4.00 -3.44
C ALA A 51 4.71 3.56 -2.17
N SER A 52 6.00 3.88 -2.08
CA SER A 52 6.74 3.73 -0.83
C SER A 52 6.14 4.64 0.25
N PRO A 53 5.82 4.13 1.44
CA PRO A 53 5.31 4.96 2.53
C PRO A 53 6.27 6.08 2.94
N GLU A 54 7.58 5.84 2.79
CA GLU A 54 8.63 6.77 3.21
C GLU A 54 8.93 7.83 2.16
N SER A 55 9.27 7.42 0.93
CA SER A 55 9.66 8.33 -0.16
C SER A 55 8.49 8.73 -1.06
N GLY A 56 7.42 7.92 -1.11
CA GLY A 56 6.34 8.02 -2.08
C GLY A 56 6.75 7.61 -3.48
N ASP A 57 7.95 7.03 -3.66
CA ASP A 57 8.36 6.51 -4.97
C ASP A 57 7.51 5.32 -5.35
N LEU A 58 7.07 5.30 -6.61
CA LEU A 58 6.32 4.16 -7.13
C LEU A 58 7.26 2.99 -7.36
N ILE A 59 6.87 1.84 -6.86
CA ILE A 59 7.52 0.56 -7.12
C ILE A 59 6.56 -0.30 -7.92
N GLY A 60 7.02 -0.85 -9.02
CA GLY A 60 6.28 -1.79 -9.85
C GLY A 60 6.55 -3.22 -9.39
N PHE A 61 5.55 -3.91 -8.87
CA PHE A 61 5.63 -5.33 -8.52
C PHE A 61 5.08 -6.16 -9.67
N ALA A 62 5.95 -6.58 -10.59
CA ALA A 62 5.59 -7.34 -11.78
C ALA A 62 5.41 -8.85 -11.46
N PHE A 63 4.52 -9.49 -12.17
CA PHE A 63 4.34 -10.94 -12.15
C PHE A 63 3.85 -11.45 -13.51
N LYS A 64 4.23 -12.68 -13.86
CA LYS A 64 3.77 -13.28 -15.11
C LYS A 64 2.26 -13.52 -15.05
N THR A 65 1.51 -12.92 -15.97
CA THR A 65 0.04 -12.95 -16.03
C THR A 65 -0.51 -14.38 -16.00
N GLN A 66 0.09 -15.29 -16.73
CA GLN A 66 -0.36 -16.68 -16.87
C GLN A 66 0.27 -17.64 -15.85
N SER A 67 1.12 -17.17 -14.92
CA SER A 67 1.65 -18.01 -13.84
C SER A 67 0.56 -18.37 -12.82
N THR A 68 0.83 -19.38 -11.99
CA THR A 68 -0.08 -19.72 -10.86
C THR A 68 -0.32 -18.52 -9.96
N VAL A 69 0.74 -17.77 -9.64
CA VAL A 69 0.65 -16.53 -8.84
C VAL A 69 -0.17 -15.47 -9.57
N GLY A 70 0.12 -15.24 -10.85
CA GLY A 70 -0.59 -14.23 -11.64
C GLY A 70 -2.08 -14.53 -11.77
N ARG A 71 -2.45 -15.77 -12.04
CA ARG A 71 -3.86 -16.16 -12.08
C ARG A 71 -4.55 -15.98 -10.73
N ALA A 72 -3.90 -16.36 -9.63
CA ALA A 72 -4.46 -16.18 -8.28
C ALA A 72 -4.67 -14.70 -7.96
N ILE A 73 -3.70 -13.82 -8.29
CA ILE A 73 -3.85 -12.38 -8.10
C ILE A 73 -5.02 -11.86 -8.94
N LEU A 74 -5.08 -12.19 -10.23
CA LEU A 74 -6.10 -11.68 -11.14
C LEU A 74 -7.51 -12.24 -10.89
N GLN A 75 -7.64 -13.37 -10.19
CA GLN A 75 -8.93 -13.86 -9.71
C GLN A 75 -9.47 -13.10 -8.50
N SER A 76 -8.59 -12.57 -7.67
CA SER A 76 -8.95 -11.92 -6.41
C SER A 76 -8.87 -10.40 -6.48
N CYS A 77 -8.19 -9.85 -7.48
CA CYS A 77 -7.94 -8.43 -7.64
C CYS A 77 -8.37 -7.97 -9.03
N LEU A 78 -9.14 -6.89 -9.09
CA LEU A 78 -9.59 -6.32 -10.36
C LEU A 78 -8.59 -5.27 -10.87
N PRO A 79 -8.30 -5.25 -12.18
CA PRO A 79 -7.47 -4.20 -12.78
C PRO A 79 -8.05 -2.81 -12.53
N GLY A 80 -7.17 -1.84 -12.28
CA GLY A 80 -7.53 -0.47 -11.93
C GLY A 80 -7.90 -0.25 -10.48
N LEU A 81 -8.04 -1.33 -9.67
CA LEU A 81 -8.37 -1.24 -8.26
C LEU A 81 -7.17 -1.57 -7.37
N LEU A 82 -7.24 -1.10 -6.13
CA LEU A 82 -6.24 -1.42 -5.11
C LEU A 82 -6.32 -2.91 -4.74
N CYS A 83 -5.18 -3.56 -4.80
CA CYS A 83 -5.02 -4.95 -4.41
C CYS A 83 -4.04 -5.05 -3.25
N LYS A 84 -4.34 -5.89 -2.28
CA LYS A 84 -3.44 -6.26 -1.19
C LYS A 84 -3.00 -7.69 -1.35
N ILE A 85 -1.69 -7.90 -1.29
CA ILE A 85 -1.08 -9.22 -1.34
C ILE A 85 -0.02 -9.37 -0.26
N GLU A 86 0.17 -10.57 0.20
CA GLU A 86 1.29 -10.96 1.05
C GLU A 86 2.34 -11.62 0.14
N LYS A 87 3.43 -10.89 -0.14
CA LYS A 87 4.57 -11.41 -0.90
C LYS A 87 5.37 -12.37 -0.01
N SER A 88 5.58 -13.58 -0.45
CA SER A 88 6.43 -14.55 0.26
C SER A 88 7.76 -14.78 -0.46
N ALA A 89 7.86 -14.47 -1.74
CA ALA A 89 9.11 -14.45 -2.48
C ALA A 89 9.09 -13.41 -3.59
N THR A 90 10.19 -12.68 -3.70
CA THR A 90 10.43 -11.67 -4.75
C THR A 90 11.86 -11.83 -5.28
N ARG A 91 12.11 -11.28 -6.47
CA ARG A 91 13.46 -11.15 -7.01
C ARG A 91 13.63 -9.84 -7.76
N PRO A 92 14.84 -9.29 -7.87
CA PRO A 92 15.13 -8.17 -8.74
C PRO A 92 14.77 -8.52 -10.20
N VAL A 93 14.28 -7.53 -10.93
CA VAL A 93 14.02 -7.63 -12.37
C VAL A 93 15.33 -7.30 -13.10
N SER A 94 15.66 -8.06 -14.14
CA SER A 94 16.83 -7.71 -15.00
C SER A 94 16.56 -6.43 -15.80
N ASP A 95 17.62 -5.73 -16.19
CA ASP A 95 17.51 -4.48 -16.97
C ASP A 95 16.68 -4.67 -18.25
N ALA A 96 16.93 -5.74 -19.01
CA ALA A 96 16.17 -6.05 -20.22
C ALA A 96 14.67 -6.27 -19.97
N LEU A 97 14.30 -6.88 -18.83
CA LEU A 97 12.90 -7.04 -18.44
C LEU A 97 12.32 -5.71 -17.93
N SER A 98 13.11 -4.92 -17.20
CA SER A 98 12.73 -3.58 -16.75
C SER A 98 12.36 -2.67 -17.92
N ASP A 99 13.19 -2.63 -18.95
CA ASP A 99 12.94 -1.87 -20.20
C ASP A 99 11.66 -2.36 -20.88
N THR A 100 11.47 -3.68 -20.96
CA THR A 100 10.26 -4.28 -21.54
C THR A 100 9.01 -3.89 -20.76
N LEU A 101 9.05 -3.90 -19.44
CA LEU A 101 7.94 -3.52 -18.57
C LEU A 101 7.64 -2.01 -18.70
N GLY A 102 8.68 -1.16 -18.70
CA GLY A 102 8.55 0.27 -18.87
C GLY A 102 7.89 0.69 -20.18
N GLN A 103 8.08 -0.11 -21.25
CA GLN A 103 7.40 0.14 -22.54
C GLN A 103 5.92 -0.31 -22.55
N LYS A 104 5.54 -1.25 -21.68
CA LYS A 104 4.21 -1.89 -21.70
C LYS A 104 3.21 -1.25 -20.77
N PHE A 105 3.65 -0.66 -19.68
CA PHE A 105 2.79 -0.03 -18.70
C PHE A 105 2.81 1.49 -18.85
N ALA A 106 1.65 2.11 -18.73
CA ALA A 106 1.54 3.58 -18.75
C ALA A 106 2.18 4.18 -17.49
N THR A 107 2.04 3.50 -16.36
CA THR A 107 2.65 3.89 -15.09
C THR A 107 4.14 3.57 -15.10
N GLN A 108 4.97 4.59 -14.80
CA GLN A 108 6.42 4.46 -14.75
C GLN A 108 6.90 4.45 -13.29
N PRO A 109 7.29 3.27 -12.74
CA PRO A 109 7.83 3.21 -11.38
C PRO A 109 9.31 3.62 -11.35
N ALA A 110 9.80 3.96 -10.15
CA ALA A 110 11.22 4.20 -9.90
C ALA A 110 12.05 2.91 -9.97
N GLY A 111 11.41 1.75 -9.85
CA GLY A 111 12.06 0.45 -9.94
C GLY A 111 11.06 -0.70 -10.06
N TRP A 112 11.55 -1.87 -10.47
CA TRP A 112 10.77 -3.06 -10.67
C TRP A 112 11.23 -4.22 -9.80
N ILE A 113 10.26 -4.95 -9.22
CA ILE A 113 10.47 -6.17 -8.44
C ILE A 113 9.54 -7.24 -9.00
N GLU A 114 10.03 -8.45 -9.25
CA GLU A 114 9.19 -9.57 -9.68
C GLU A 114 8.66 -10.34 -8.45
N ILE A 115 7.34 -10.52 -8.38
CA ILE A 115 6.69 -11.40 -7.41
C ILE A 115 6.71 -12.82 -7.98
N THR A 116 7.39 -13.71 -7.28
CA THR A 116 7.47 -15.13 -7.65
C THR A 116 6.54 -16.01 -6.83
N GLN A 117 6.20 -15.57 -5.61
CA GLN A 117 5.22 -16.21 -4.74
C GLN A 117 4.42 -15.17 -3.97
N ALA A 118 3.12 -15.41 -3.84
CA ALA A 118 2.21 -14.58 -3.05
C ALA A 118 1.13 -15.45 -2.42
N ARG A 119 0.63 -15.00 -1.27
CA ARG A 119 -0.47 -15.60 -0.53
C ARG A 119 -1.36 -14.52 0.07
N ASN A 120 -2.50 -14.90 0.64
CA ASN A 120 -3.46 -13.95 1.22
C ASN A 120 -3.80 -12.79 0.27
N ILE A 121 -4.07 -13.15 -1.00
CA ILE A 121 -4.35 -12.20 -2.07
C ILE A 121 -5.79 -11.69 -1.92
N GLY A 122 -5.98 -10.38 -2.07
CA GLY A 122 -7.31 -9.75 -1.99
C GLY A 122 -7.88 -9.68 -0.57
N MET A 123 -7.19 -10.21 0.43
CA MET A 123 -7.61 -10.08 1.83
C MET A 123 -7.16 -8.71 2.36
N ALA A 124 -8.02 -7.74 2.31
CA ALA A 124 -7.77 -6.47 2.92
C ALA A 124 -9.00 -5.97 3.67
N PRO A 125 -8.81 -5.36 4.83
CA PRO A 125 -9.84 -4.52 5.43
C PRO A 125 -9.97 -3.17 4.70
N VAL A 126 -9.34 -3.01 3.53
CA VAL A 126 -9.41 -1.78 2.74
C VAL A 126 -10.51 -1.96 1.71
N VAL A 127 -11.62 -1.30 1.93
CA VAL A 127 -12.60 -1.05 0.88
C VAL A 127 -11.95 -0.05 -0.07
N PHE A 128 -11.73 -0.45 -1.31
CA PHE A 128 -11.26 0.43 -2.36
C PHE A 128 -12.27 0.41 -3.51
N GLY A 129 -12.82 1.55 -3.79
CA GLY A 129 -13.85 1.73 -4.80
C GLY A 129 -14.41 3.14 -4.76
N TYR A 130 -15.49 3.36 -5.47
CA TYR A 130 -16.24 4.61 -5.42
C TYR A 130 -17.57 4.33 -4.74
N GLU A 131 -17.51 4.23 -3.41
CA GLU A 131 -18.65 3.82 -2.61
C GLU A 131 -19.41 5.05 -2.08
N LYS A 132 -20.74 4.98 -2.09
CA LYS A 132 -21.61 5.99 -1.46
C LYS A 132 -21.94 5.65 -0.01
N THR A 133 -21.69 4.43 0.40
CA THR A 133 -22.02 3.95 1.76
C THR A 133 -20.97 2.95 2.22
N LEU A 134 -20.49 3.12 3.45
CA LEU A 134 -19.49 2.24 4.05
C LEU A 134 -19.76 2.03 5.54
N LYS A 135 -19.71 0.78 5.98
CA LYS A 135 -19.73 0.44 7.40
C LYS A 135 -18.34 0.53 7.98
N THR A 136 -18.12 1.46 8.90
CA THR A 136 -16.88 1.58 9.69
C THR A 136 -17.05 0.96 11.07
N ARG A 137 -15.98 0.82 11.84
CA ARG A 137 -16.03 0.38 13.25
C ARG A 137 -16.79 1.36 14.14
N HIS A 138 -16.92 2.61 13.72
CA HIS A 138 -17.54 3.70 14.48
C HIS A 138 -18.94 4.07 14.01
N GLY A 139 -19.44 3.40 12.98
CA GLY A 139 -20.79 3.59 12.47
C GLY A 139 -20.88 3.58 10.95
N MET A 140 -22.09 3.70 10.44
CA MET A 140 -22.33 3.83 9.01
C MET A 140 -21.91 5.22 8.55
N VAL A 141 -21.06 5.26 7.52
CA VAL A 141 -20.73 6.47 6.76
C VAL A 141 -21.48 6.40 5.44
N SER A 142 -22.05 7.50 5.01
CA SER A 142 -22.74 7.59 3.73
C SER A 142 -22.59 8.97 3.11
N VAL A 143 -22.75 9.04 1.81
CA VAL A 143 -22.85 10.29 1.07
C VAL A 143 -24.33 10.53 0.74
N ARG A 144 -24.83 11.69 1.10
CA ARG A 144 -26.17 12.12 0.69
C ARG A 144 -26.09 12.63 -0.76
N GLU A 145 -26.84 12.02 -1.66
CA GLU A 145 -26.70 12.25 -3.11
C GLU A 145 -27.22 13.63 -3.53
N GLU A 146 -28.19 14.20 -2.80
CA GLU A 146 -28.82 15.48 -3.15
C GLU A 146 -27.85 16.65 -3.13
N ASP A 147 -26.83 16.60 -2.26
CA ASP A 147 -25.88 17.69 -2.07
C ASP A 147 -24.45 17.20 -1.86
N ASN A 148 -24.18 15.93 -2.12
CA ASN A 148 -22.88 15.29 -1.96
C ASN A 148 -22.27 15.46 -0.55
N THR A 149 -23.10 15.52 0.49
CA THR A 149 -22.68 15.73 1.89
C THR A 149 -22.29 14.40 2.55
N LEU A 150 -21.16 14.37 3.22
CA LEU A 150 -20.74 13.21 4.03
C LEU A 150 -21.52 13.15 5.35
N LEU A 151 -22.09 11.99 5.62
CA LEU A 151 -22.83 11.68 6.83
C LEU A 151 -22.12 10.61 7.66
N LEU A 152 -22.15 10.74 8.98
CA LEU A 152 -21.85 9.68 9.93
C LEU A 152 -23.09 9.36 10.75
N LYS A 153 -23.54 8.09 10.76
CA LYS A 153 -24.78 7.65 11.44
C LYS A 153 -26.00 8.49 11.01
N GLY A 154 -26.08 8.81 9.71
CA GLY A 154 -27.17 9.58 9.12
C GLY A 154 -27.15 11.10 9.41
N LYS A 155 -26.13 11.62 10.07
CA LYS A 155 -25.99 13.05 10.38
C LYS A 155 -24.79 13.66 9.67
N PRO A 156 -24.91 14.89 9.11
CA PRO A 156 -23.76 15.60 8.57
C PRO A 156 -22.63 15.71 9.59
N ILE A 157 -21.41 15.44 9.14
CA ILE A 157 -20.23 15.60 9.99
C ILE A 157 -19.89 17.10 10.21
N LYS A 158 -19.06 17.38 11.19
CA LYS A 158 -18.54 18.74 11.45
C LYS A 158 -17.02 18.71 11.53
N PRO A 159 -16.29 19.56 10.75
CA PRO A 159 -16.83 20.46 9.69
C PRO A 159 -17.53 19.66 8.58
N ALA A 160 -18.49 20.28 7.90
CA ALA A 160 -19.18 19.67 6.78
C ALA A 160 -18.19 19.35 5.65
N ILE A 161 -18.37 18.20 5.02
CA ILE A 161 -17.66 17.82 3.81
C ILE A 161 -18.70 17.65 2.71
N GLU A 162 -18.55 18.44 1.70
CA GLU A 162 -19.40 18.43 0.51
C GLU A 162 -18.51 18.20 -0.72
N GLY A 163 -18.97 17.37 -1.63
CA GLY A 163 -18.32 17.18 -2.93
C GLY A 163 -18.84 18.21 -3.95
N ASN A 164 -18.04 18.52 -4.95
CA ASN A 164 -18.46 19.42 -6.03
C ASN A 164 -19.55 18.77 -6.91
N SER A 165 -19.15 17.99 -7.92
CA SER A 165 -20.09 17.25 -8.78
C SER A 165 -20.44 15.87 -8.20
N GLY A 166 -19.66 15.39 -7.22
CA GLY A 166 -19.85 14.12 -6.53
C GLY A 166 -18.90 14.00 -5.36
N LEU A 167 -19.25 13.14 -4.43
CA LEU A 167 -18.38 12.70 -3.33
C LEU A 167 -18.40 11.19 -3.27
N ASP A 168 -17.26 10.57 -3.16
CA ASP A 168 -17.10 9.12 -3.05
C ASP A 168 -16.16 8.74 -1.91
N ILE A 169 -16.46 7.62 -1.26
CA ILE A 169 -15.56 6.99 -0.29
C ILE A 169 -14.65 6.06 -1.07
N VAL A 170 -13.36 6.44 -1.21
CA VAL A 170 -12.40 5.71 -2.06
C VAL A 170 -11.75 4.58 -1.29
N ALA A 171 -11.41 4.81 -0.04
CA ALA A 171 -10.75 3.80 0.80
C ALA A 171 -11.06 4.02 2.29
N ASN A 172 -10.96 2.93 3.06
CA ASN A 172 -10.98 2.94 4.51
C ASN A 172 -9.77 2.18 5.04
N TYR A 173 -9.00 2.81 5.92
CA TYR A 173 -7.82 2.23 6.57
C TYR A 173 -8.07 2.15 8.08
N GLU A 174 -7.74 1.00 8.66
CA GLU A 174 -7.84 0.80 10.11
C GLU A 174 -6.49 1.06 10.76
N LEU A 175 -6.37 2.18 11.48
CA LEU A 175 -5.14 2.61 12.16
C LEU A 175 -5.34 2.60 13.68
N GLY A 176 -4.93 1.52 14.32
CA GLY A 176 -5.22 1.30 15.73
C GLY A 176 -6.74 1.29 15.98
N ALA A 177 -7.22 2.19 16.85
CA ALA A 177 -8.64 2.36 17.13
C ALA A 177 -9.36 3.35 16.18
N ILE A 178 -8.66 3.91 15.18
CA ILE A 178 -9.16 4.96 14.30
C ILE A 178 -9.41 4.39 12.91
N ASP A 179 -10.53 4.73 12.30
CA ASP A 179 -10.78 4.52 10.88
C ASP A 179 -10.39 5.79 10.10
N VAL A 180 -9.61 5.62 9.05
CA VAL A 180 -9.15 6.70 8.18
C VAL A 180 -9.80 6.53 6.81
N LEU A 181 -10.73 7.40 6.49
CA LEU A 181 -11.34 7.42 5.16
C LEU A 181 -10.52 8.28 4.21
N LEU A 182 -10.35 7.83 2.99
CA LEU A 182 -9.94 8.64 1.85
C LEU A 182 -11.18 8.94 1.01
N LEU A 183 -11.48 10.20 0.83
CA LEU A 183 -12.62 10.68 0.07
C LEU A 183 -12.14 11.33 -1.21
N GLN A 184 -12.90 11.18 -2.29
CA GLN A 184 -12.73 11.89 -3.54
C GLN A 184 -13.92 12.81 -3.80
N SER A 185 -13.65 14.09 -3.99
CA SER A 185 -14.59 15.05 -4.56
C SER A 185 -14.38 15.10 -6.06
N SER A 186 -15.41 14.74 -6.82
CA SER A 186 -15.38 14.82 -8.28
C SER A 186 -15.61 16.24 -8.73
N GLY A 187 -14.79 16.72 -9.67
CA GLY A 187 -14.89 18.03 -10.27
C GLY A 187 -15.26 17.99 -11.76
N GLY A 188 -14.94 19.05 -12.45
CA GLY A 188 -15.11 19.15 -13.92
C GLY A 188 -13.84 18.75 -14.67
N THR A 189 -13.88 18.94 -16.01
CA THR A 189 -12.77 18.60 -16.92
C THR A 189 -11.44 19.28 -16.62
N ALA A 190 -11.47 20.44 -15.98
CA ALA A 190 -10.25 21.16 -15.58
C ALA A 190 -9.57 20.58 -14.33
N CYS A 191 -10.35 19.99 -13.44
CA CYS A 191 -9.88 19.34 -12.21
C CYS A 191 -10.82 18.17 -11.86
N PRO A 192 -10.58 16.98 -12.41
CA PRO A 192 -11.45 15.82 -12.24
C PRO A 192 -11.61 15.37 -10.79
N ALA A 193 -10.56 15.45 -9.98
CA ALA A 193 -10.59 14.94 -8.63
C ALA A 193 -9.75 15.75 -7.65
N LEU A 194 -10.31 15.96 -6.45
CA LEU A 194 -9.60 16.39 -5.25
C LEU A 194 -9.96 15.45 -4.10
N PHE A 195 -9.12 15.40 -3.08
CA PHE A 195 -9.22 14.40 -2.03
C PHE A 195 -9.22 15.01 -0.64
N ARG A 196 -9.78 14.27 0.34
CA ARG A 196 -9.70 14.57 1.77
C ARG A 196 -9.52 13.29 2.57
N PHE A 197 -8.83 13.40 3.70
CA PHE A 197 -8.85 12.39 4.73
C PHE A 197 -9.82 12.73 5.84
N VAL A 198 -10.49 11.71 6.37
CA VAL A 198 -11.32 11.83 7.57
C VAL A 198 -10.94 10.72 8.54
N ASN A 199 -10.44 11.11 9.70
CA ASN A 199 -10.26 10.18 10.81
C ASN A 199 -11.55 10.11 11.61
N ILE A 200 -12.01 8.90 11.89
CA ILE A 200 -13.12 8.62 12.79
C ILE A 200 -12.56 7.86 13.98
N SER A 201 -12.56 8.50 15.14
CA SER A 201 -12.08 7.92 16.40
C SER A 201 -13.22 7.32 17.21
N PRO A 202 -12.92 6.50 18.23
CA PRO A 202 -13.93 6.06 19.22
C PRO A 202 -14.73 7.25 19.76
N GLY A 203 -16.06 7.05 19.92
CA GLY A 203 -16.96 8.14 20.34
C GLY A 203 -17.38 9.09 19.22
N GLY A 204 -16.92 8.87 17.98
CA GLY A 204 -17.29 9.69 16.82
C GLY A 204 -16.53 11.03 16.74
N VAL A 205 -15.39 11.14 17.40
CA VAL A 205 -14.50 12.29 17.26
C VAL A 205 -13.91 12.28 15.85
N LEU A 206 -14.04 13.40 15.16
CA LEU A 206 -13.64 13.55 13.78
C LEU A 206 -12.45 14.48 13.64
N ARG A 207 -11.56 14.13 12.71
CA ARG A 207 -10.50 15.01 12.25
C ARG A 207 -10.46 14.95 10.72
N VAL A 208 -10.57 16.11 10.10
CA VAL A 208 -10.64 16.28 8.65
C VAL A 208 -9.38 16.96 8.16
N SER A 209 -8.79 16.48 7.07
CA SER A 209 -7.68 17.15 6.41
C SER A 209 -8.14 18.36 5.60
N PRO A 210 -7.26 19.31 5.27
CA PRO A 210 -7.48 20.17 4.12
C PRO A 210 -7.74 19.32 2.87
N GLU A 211 -8.34 19.93 1.85
CA GLU A 211 -8.45 19.34 0.52
C GLU A 211 -7.08 19.29 -0.15
N PHE A 212 -6.81 18.22 -0.88
CA PHE A 212 -5.52 18.02 -1.53
C PHE A 212 -5.68 17.32 -2.88
N GLY A 213 -4.65 17.41 -3.69
CA GLY A 213 -4.58 16.71 -4.96
C GLY A 213 -3.95 17.54 -6.06
N THR A 214 -3.61 16.86 -7.13
CA THR A 214 -3.04 17.45 -8.36
C THR A 214 -4.11 17.65 -9.44
N CYS A 215 -5.37 17.50 -9.10
CA CYS A 215 -6.50 17.32 -10.01
C CYS A 215 -6.50 15.98 -10.77
N SER A 216 -5.52 15.11 -10.59
CA SER A 216 -5.54 13.76 -11.16
C SER A 216 -6.46 12.84 -10.35
N ASP A 217 -7.24 12.03 -11.03
CA ASP A 217 -8.00 10.92 -10.47
C ASP A 217 -7.15 9.64 -10.34
N ILE A 218 -5.93 9.66 -10.92
CA ILE A 218 -4.98 8.56 -10.81
C ILE A 218 -4.18 8.71 -9.51
N ILE A 219 -4.46 7.83 -8.55
CA ILE A 219 -3.83 7.84 -7.23
C ILE A 219 -3.22 6.48 -6.90
N TYR A 220 -2.17 6.50 -6.11
CA TYR A 220 -1.48 5.30 -5.60
C TYR A 220 -1.44 5.37 -4.08
N PRO A 221 -2.54 4.98 -3.40
CA PRO A 221 -2.59 5.00 -1.96
C PRO A 221 -1.83 3.82 -1.38
N THR A 222 -1.14 4.05 -0.28
CA THR A 222 -0.52 3.00 0.53
C THR A 222 -0.71 3.30 2.01
N PHE A 223 -0.67 2.27 2.82
CA PHE A 223 -0.89 2.36 4.25
C PHE A 223 0.21 1.63 5.02
N ASP A 224 0.74 2.31 6.00
CA ASP A 224 1.67 1.75 6.97
C ASP A 224 1.22 2.14 8.38
N SER A 225 1.23 1.17 9.31
CA SER A 225 0.74 1.40 10.68
C SER A 225 1.58 2.40 11.49
N LYS A 226 2.82 2.68 11.07
CA LYS A 226 3.72 3.65 11.72
C LYS A 226 3.69 5.02 11.05
N VAL A 227 3.58 5.03 9.73
CA VAL A 227 3.63 6.25 8.90
C VAL A 227 2.24 6.85 8.70
N GLY A 228 1.20 6.01 8.62
CA GLY A 228 -0.16 6.40 8.27
C GLY A 228 -0.50 6.12 6.81
N VAL A 229 -1.31 6.97 6.21
CA VAL A 229 -1.70 6.84 4.79
C VAL A 229 -0.84 7.77 3.95
N THR A 230 -0.26 7.22 2.89
CA THR A 230 0.47 7.97 1.87
C THR A 230 -0.27 7.81 0.55
N VAL A 231 -0.50 8.91 -0.16
CA VAL A 231 -1.08 8.92 -1.50
C VAL A 231 -0.08 9.57 -2.45
N ALA A 232 0.48 8.79 -3.36
CA ALA A 232 1.25 9.32 -4.47
C ALA A 232 0.31 9.59 -5.65
N MET A 233 0.53 10.70 -6.33
CA MET A 233 -0.29 11.16 -7.44
C MET A 233 0.59 11.67 -8.56
N VAL A 234 0.19 11.47 -9.81
CA VAL A 234 0.79 12.16 -10.94
C VAL A 234 0.17 13.54 -11.08
N GLY A 235 0.88 14.46 -11.70
CA GLY A 235 0.32 15.78 -12.03
C GLY A 235 -0.72 15.67 -13.14
N PHE A 236 -1.64 16.60 -13.16
CA PHE A 236 -2.72 16.68 -14.15
C PHE A 236 -2.71 18.04 -14.88
N ARG A 237 -3.08 18.00 -16.13
CA ARG A 237 -3.48 19.14 -16.95
C ARG A 237 -4.69 18.77 -17.78
N GLY A 238 -5.63 19.67 -17.88
CA GLY A 238 -6.89 19.46 -18.59
C GLY A 238 -6.72 19.10 -20.06
N PRO A 239 -7.75 18.51 -20.68
CA PRO A 239 -7.66 18.03 -22.07
C PRO A 239 -7.44 19.16 -23.08
N PHE A 240 -7.74 20.42 -22.74
CA PHE A 240 -7.55 21.59 -23.59
C PHE A 240 -6.15 22.23 -23.49
N GLU A 241 -5.32 21.76 -22.53
CA GLU A 241 -3.94 22.20 -22.38
C GLU A 241 -3.04 21.56 -23.47
N PRO A 242 -1.94 22.21 -23.87
CA PRO A 242 -0.98 21.66 -24.82
C PRO A 242 -0.53 20.25 -24.46
N ILE A 243 -0.39 19.38 -25.46
CA ILE A 243 0.03 17.98 -25.25
C ILE A 243 1.36 17.90 -24.51
N ALA A 244 2.32 18.79 -24.80
CA ALA A 244 3.61 18.84 -24.13
C ALA A 244 3.46 19.11 -22.63
N ASP A 245 2.58 20.02 -22.24
CA ASP A 245 2.34 20.37 -20.83
C ASP A 245 1.61 19.24 -20.10
N ARG A 246 0.66 18.57 -20.76
CA ARG A 246 0.00 17.37 -20.23
C ARG A 246 1.00 16.24 -19.97
N LYS A 247 1.89 15.96 -20.93
CA LYS A 247 2.95 14.95 -20.76
C LYS A 247 3.90 15.33 -19.62
N LYS A 248 4.33 16.60 -19.57
CA LYS A 248 5.20 17.09 -18.49
C LYS A 248 4.53 16.96 -17.12
N ALA A 249 3.25 17.33 -17.00
CA ALA A 249 2.50 17.17 -15.75
C ALA A 249 2.41 15.71 -15.32
N ALA A 250 2.09 14.79 -16.23
CA ALA A 250 2.00 13.37 -15.94
C ALA A 250 3.34 12.76 -15.46
N MET A 251 4.47 13.41 -15.74
CA MET A 251 5.79 13.01 -15.23
C MET A 251 6.11 13.62 -13.87
N THR A 252 5.33 14.57 -13.38
CA THR A 252 5.50 15.14 -12.03
C THR A 252 4.80 14.25 -11.01
N LYS A 253 5.33 14.24 -9.79
CA LYS A 253 4.77 13.47 -8.68
C LYS A 253 4.51 14.38 -7.49
N ALA A 254 3.35 14.25 -6.88
CA ALA A 254 3.03 14.79 -5.58
C ALA A 254 2.80 13.63 -4.60
N VAL A 255 3.31 13.76 -3.38
CA VAL A 255 3.20 12.74 -2.34
C VAL A 255 2.55 13.37 -1.12
N TYR A 256 1.33 12.96 -0.83
CA TYR A 256 0.56 13.40 0.31
C TYR A 256 0.65 12.36 1.42
N ARG A 257 0.92 12.81 2.66
CA ARG A 257 0.97 11.94 3.84
C ARG A 257 0.03 12.45 4.91
N TRP A 258 -0.72 11.53 5.45
CA TRP A 258 -1.65 11.76 6.54
C TRP A 258 -1.38 10.78 7.66
N ASN A 259 -0.97 11.28 8.81
CA ASN A 259 -0.87 10.49 10.03
C ASN A 259 -1.98 10.85 11.02
N VAL A 260 -2.12 10.05 12.08
CA VAL A 260 -3.23 10.24 13.05
C VAL A 260 -3.16 11.58 13.77
N GLN A 261 -1.97 12.12 14.01
CA GLN A 261 -1.77 13.29 14.89
C GLN A 261 -1.14 14.48 14.17
N GLY A 262 -0.38 14.26 13.10
CA GLY A 262 0.32 15.32 12.38
C GLY A 262 -0.55 16.00 11.31
N PRO A 263 -0.16 17.14 10.78
CA PRO A 263 -0.83 17.80 9.67
C PRO A 263 -0.72 16.95 8.39
N LEU A 264 -1.63 17.18 7.44
CA LEU A 264 -1.43 16.73 6.09
C LEU A 264 -0.14 17.36 5.55
N SER A 265 0.69 16.58 4.90
CA SER A 265 1.90 17.09 4.23
C SER A 265 1.89 16.75 2.75
N GLU A 266 2.43 17.65 1.94
CA GLU A 266 2.72 17.47 0.54
C GLU A 266 4.23 17.52 0.34
N ASN A 267 4.83 16.46 -0.21
CA ASN A 267 6.28 16.35 -0.43
C ASN A 267 7.09 16.73 0.82
N GLY A 268 6.59 16.30 2.01
CA GLY A 268 7.20 16.55 3.31
C GLY A 268 6.93 17.93 3.92
N LYS A 269 6.19 18.82 3.25
CA LYS A 269 5.82 20.15 3.77
C LYS A 269 4.35 20.15 4.21
N PRO A 270 4.01 20.78 5.35
CA PRO A 270 2.61 20.88 5.78
C PRO A 270 1.74 21.59 4.74
N VAL A 271 0.58 21.01 4.44
CA VAL A 271 -0.49 21.66 3.66
C VAL A 271 -1.23 22.61 4.60
N ARG A 272 -1.42 23.84 4.16
CA ARG A 272 -2.09 24.91 4.93
C ARG A 272 -3.56 25.02 4.55
#